data_2c7eab52ef3204bd596058668bb784cb
#
_entry.id   2c7eab52ef3204bd596058668bb784cb
#
_cell.length_a   1.000
_cell.length_b   1.000
_cell.length_c   1.000
_cell.angle_alpha   90.00
_cell.angle_beta   90.00
_cell.angle_gamma   90.00
#
_symmetry.space_group_name_H-M   'P 1'
#
loop_
_entity.id
_entity.type
_entity.pdbx_description
1 polymer ?
#
loop_
_entity_poly.entity_id
_entity_poly.type
_entity_poly.pdbx_seq_one_letter_code
_entity_poly.pdbx_strand_id
1 'polypeptide(L)'
;MKASIEANIRHPRELRDVRRKYSPYLAKYYGNDQLLVDASITEAVWNAWAHGHQERTDYPVLLKIHFLHSRLLIRVYDHGDGFDWRPYQVTGDMKHWFPSVEDLDESGRGITLMLRVMDVLRYNEKGNECLLMKKYLNQE
;
A
#
# COMPACT_ATOMS: atom_id res chain seq x y z
N MET A 1 7.13 -3.91 -18.84
CA MET A 1 6.07 -3.25 -18.07
C MET A 1 4.77 -3.32 -18.85
N LYS A 2 3.71 -3.75 -18.18
CA LYS A 2 2.42 -3.93 -18.85
C LYS A 2 1.50 -2.72 -18.72
N ALA A 3 1.51 -2.07 -17.55
CA ALA A 3 0.73 -0.89 -17.31
C ALA A 3 1.30 -0.10 -16.14
N SER A 4 1.14 1.22 -16.21
CA SER A 4 1.51 2.11 -15.12
C SER A 4 0.40 3.11 -14.89
N ILE A 5 0.10 3.34 -13.61
CA ILE A 5 -0.90 4.30 -13.17
C ILE A 5 -0.25 5.20 -12.15
N GLU A 6 -0.42 6.51 -12.31
CA GLU A 6 0.12 7.49 -11.39
C GLU A 6 -0.99 8.46 -11.02
N ALA A 7 -1.11 8.78 -9.73
CA ALA A 7 -2.14 9.68 -9.26
C ALA A 7 -1.64 10.54 -8.10
N ASN A 8 -2.11 11.78 -8.07
CA ASN A 8 -1.92 12.69 -6.94
C ASN A 8 -3.22 12.71 -6.15
N ILE A 9 -3.15 12.30 -4.89
CA ILE A 9 -4.32 12.11 -4.04
C ILE A 9 -4.25 13.09 -2.88
N ARG A 10 -5.20 14.02 -2.84
CA ARG A 10 -5.29 15.01 -1.75
C ARG A 10 -6.17 14.55 -0.60
N HIS A 11 -7.08 13.63 -0.88
CA HIS A 11 -7.92 12.98 0.13
C HIS A 11 -8.14 11.53 -0.31
N PRO A 12 -8.08 10.56 0.61
CA PRO A 12 -8.21 9.14 0.24
C PRO A 12 -9.49 8.79 -0.53
N ARG A 13 -10.57 9.57 -0.38
CA ARG A 13 -11.79 9.33 -1.17
C ARG A 13 -11.56 9.42 -2.67
N GLU A 14 -10.51 10.16 -3.09
CA GLU A 14 -10.15 10.27 -4.52
C GLU A 14 -9.61 8.97 -5.07
N LEU A 15 -9.25 8.02 -4.23
CA LEU A 15 -8.80 6.71 -4.64
C LEU A 15 -9.87 5.96 -5.44
N ARG A 16 -11.14 6.31 -5.24
CA ARG A 16 -12.26 5.70 -5.96
C ARG A 16 -12.08 5.80 -7.48
N ASP A 17 -11.66 6.96 -7.97
CA ASP A 17 -11.47 7.15 -9.43
C ASP A 17 -10.23 6.42 -9.94
N VAL A 18 -9.18 6.39 -9.13
CA VAL A 18 -7.96 5.66 -9.46
C VAL A 18 -8.24 4.16 -9.49
N ARG A 19 -9.06 3.69 -8.56
CA ARG A 19 -9.43 2.27 -8.46
C ARG A 19 -10.06 1.76 -9.74
N ARG A 20 -10.84 2.57 -10.41
CA ARG A 20 -11.44 2.20 -11.70
C ARG A 20 -10.39 1.83 -12.74
N LYS A 21 -9.21 2.47 -12.67
CA LYS A 21 -8.13 2.21 -13.61
C LYS A 21 -7.36 0.94 -13.28
N TYR A 22 -7.14 0.65 -12.00
CA TYR A 22 -6.31 -0.51 -11.64
C TYR A 22 -7.11 -1.78 -11.35
N SER A 23 -8.41 -1.69 -11.02
CA SER A 23 -9.23 -2.86 -10.68
C SER A 23 -9.23 -3.97 -11.74
N PRO A 24 -9.32 -3.65 -13.05
CA PRO A 24 -9.30 -4.71 -14.06
C PRO A 24 -8.00 -5.54 -14.02
N TYR A 25 -6.87 -4.89 -13.72
CA TYR A 25 -5.59 -5.60 -13.60
C TYR A 25 -5.56 -6.46 -12.34
N LEU A 26 -6.11 -5.96 -11.23
CA LEU A 26 -6.19 -6.76 -9.99
C LEU A 26 -7.04 -8.00 -10.20
N ALA A 27 -8.18 -7.86 -10.89
CA ALA A 27 -9.04 -9.00 -11.19
C ALA A 27 -8.30 -10.03 -12.04
N LYS A 28 -7.56 -9.56 -13.04
CA LYS A 28 -6.82 -10.44 -13.95
C LYS A 28 -5.72 -11.22 -13.23
N TYR A 29 -4.93 -10.53 -12.41
CA TYR A 29 -3.73 -11.14 -11.83
C TYR A 29 -3.95 -11.80 -10.48
N TYR A 30 -4.98 -11.42 -9.75
CA TYR A 30 -5.20 -11.91 -8.39
C TYR A 30 -6.54 -12.62 -8.18
N GLY A 31 -7.46 -12.53 -9.14
CA GLY A 31 -8.73 -13.25 -9.05
C GLY A 31 -9.47 -12.93 -7.75
N ASN A 32 -9.76 -13.96 -6.97
CA ASN A 32 -10.52 -13.82 -5.73
C ASN A 32 -9.79 -13.01 -4.65
N ASP A 33 -8.48 -12.85 -4.78
CA ASP A 33 -7.68 -12.08 -3.83
C ASP A 33 -7.63 -10.59 -4.16
N GLN A 34 -8.28 -10.15 -5.23
CA GLN A 34 -8.22 -8.75 -5.65
C GLN A 34 -8.65 -7.77 -4.56
N LEU A 35 -9.65 -8.14 -3.75
CA LEU A 35 -10.13 -7.25 -2.69
C LEU A 35 -9.10 -7.07 -1.59
N LEU A 36 -8.32 -8.10 -1.29
CA LEU A 36 -7.25 -8.00 -0.30
C LEU A 36 -6.12 -7.11 -0.79
N VAL A 37 -5.76 -7.24 -2.07
CA VAL A 37 -4.73 -6.39 -2.67
C VAL A 37 -5.20 -4.93 -2.71
N ASP A 38 -6.44 -4.70 -3.12
CA ASP A 38 -7.02 -3.35 -3.12
C ASP A 38 -7.05 -2.75 -1.71
N ALA A 39 -7.40 -3.55 -0.70
CA ALA A 39 -7.38 -3.10 0.69
C ALA A 39 -5.98 -2.67 1.12
N SER A 40 -4.95 -3.38 0.66
CA SER A 40 -3.56 -3.01 0.96
C SER A 40 -3.18 -1.68 0.34
N ILE A 41 -3.58 -1.43 -0.90
CA ILE A 41 -3.35 -0.14 -1.57
C ILE A 41 -4.06 0.97 -0.79
N THR A 42 -5.30 0.73 -0.41
CA THR A 42 -6.12 1.69 0.34
C THR A 42 -5.45 2.04 1.67
N GLU A 43 -4.98 1.03 2.40
CA GLU A 43 -4.31 1.24 3.69
C GLU A 43 -3.03 2.05 3.55
N ALA A 44 -2.25 1.79 2.51
CA ALA A 44 -1.01 2.54 2.26
C ALA A 44 -1.31 4.01 2.00
N VAL A 45 -2.35 4.31 1.22
CA VAL A 45 -2.75 5.69 0.93
C VAL A 45 -3.29 6.38 2.18
N TRP A 46 -4.16 5.71 2.95
CA TRP A 46 -4.71 6.25 4.19
C TRP A 46 -3.61 6.56 5.20
N ASN A 47 -2.64 5.65 5.36
CA ASN A 47 -1.53 5.86 6.28
C ASN A 47 -0.68 7.06 5.86
N ALA A 48 -0.40 7.20 4.57
CA ALA A 48 0.36 8.34 4.07
C ALA A 48 -0.35 9.66 4.34
N TRP A 49 -1.68 9.68 4.12
CA TRP A 49 -2.47 10.89 4.34
C TRP A 49 -2.65 11.20 5.82
N ALA A 50 -3.02 10.21 6.63
CA ALA A 50 -3.32 10.42 8.04
C ALA A 50 -2.06 10.70 8.86
N HIS A 51 -1.00 9.93 8.65
CA HIS A 51 0.21 10.01 9.46
C HIS A 51 1.28 10.87 8.82
N GLY A 52 1.45 10.79 7.50
CA GLY A 52 2.40 11.61 6.79
C GLY A 52 1.96 13.05 6.67
N HIS A 53 0.73 13.27 6.22
CA HIS A 53 0.18 14.61 6.00
C HIS A 53 -0.65 15.14 7.16
N GLN A 54 -0.88 14.32 8.21
CA GLN A 54 -1.71 14.71 9.36
C GLN A 54 -3.10 15.19 8.89
N GLU A 55 -3.68 14.48 7.93
CA GLU A 55 -4.99 14.75 7.33
C GLU A 55 -5.06 16.09 6.58
N ARG A 56 -3.91 16.67 6.22
CA ARG A 56 -3.87 17.89 5.41
C ARG A 56 -4.07 17.57 3.94
N THR A 57 -4.75 18.46 3.24
CA THR A 57 -5.04 18.29 1.81
C THR A 57 -4.26 19.27 0.92
N ASP A 58 -3.38 20.09 1.50
CA ASP A 58 -2.57 21.07 0.76
C ASP A 58 -1.60 20.38 -0.20
N TYR A 59 -1.12 19.19 0.17
CA TYR A 59 -0.18 18.41 -0.62
C TYR A 59 -0.81 17.11 -1.05
N PRO A 60 -0.53 16.65 -2.27
CA PRO A 60 -1.01 15.33 -2.67
C PRO A 60 -0.12 14.22 -2.12
N VAL A 61 -0.75 13.08 -1.81
CA VAL A 61 -0.05 11.81 -1.70
C VAL A 61 0.16 11.32 -3.12
N LEU A 62 1.39 10.97 -3.48
CA LEU A 62 1.69 10.45 -4.81
C LEU A 62 1.60 8.93 -4.79
N LEU A 63 0.72 8.39 -5.60
CA LEU A 63 0.53 6.94 -5.75
C LEU A 63 1.03 6.53 -7.13
N LYS A 64 1.94 5.56 -7.17
CA LYS A 64 2.44 4.97 -8.40
C LYS A 64 2.18 3.47 -8.36
N ILE A 65 1.51 2.96 -9.37
CA ILE A 65 1.18 1.54 -9.50
C ILE A 65 1.76 1.05 -10.82
N HIS A 66 2.59 0.02 -10.75
CA HIS A 66 3.21 -0.58 -11.92
C HIS A 66 2.85 -2.06 -11.99
N PHE A 67 2.16 -2.45 -13.05
CA PHE A 67 1.93 -3.85 -13.37
C PHE A 67 3.08 -4.30 -14.26
N LEU A 68 4.09 -4.89 -13.63
CA LEU A 68 5.29 -5.35 -14.33
C LEU A 68 5.03 -6.72 -14.96
N HIS A 69 6.07 -7.34 -15.52
CA HIS A 69 5.90 -8.62 -16.21
C HIS A 69 5.35 -9.73 -15.29
N SER A 70 5.86 -9.83 -14.07
CA SER A 70 5.50 -10.93 -13.16
C SER A 70 4.98 -10.49 -11.81
N ARG A 71 4.88 -9.18 -11.57
CA ARG A 71 4.54 -8.67 -10.24
C ARG A 71 3.95 -7.28 -10.30
N LEU A 72 3.22 -6.96 -9.26
CA LEU A 72 2.69 -5.64 -8.98
C LEU A 72 3.66 -4.91 -8.08
N LEU A 73 3.96 -3.65 -8.40
CA LEU A 73 4.79 -2.77 -7.61
C LEU A 73 3.99 -1.50 -7.32
N ILE A 74 3.88 -1.14 -6.05
CA ILE A 74 3.15 0.04 -5.61
C ILE A 74 4.08 0.91 -4.80
N ARG A 75 4.11 2.21 -5.10
CA ARG A 75 4.84 3.19 -4.31
C ARG A 75 3.90 4.29 -3.87
N VAL A 76 3.99 4.65 -2.60
CA VAL A 76 3.19 5.72 -2.02
C VAL A 76 4.14 6.69 -1.35
N TYR A 77 4.10 7.94 -1.79
CA TYR A 77 4.96 9.01 -1.26
C TYR A 77 4.10 10.06 -0.57
N ASP A 78 4.51 10.49 0.60
CA ASP A 78 3.91 11.63 1.24
C ASP A 78 4.94 12.74 1.45
N HIS A 79 4.46 13.95 1.79
CA HIS A 79 5.31 15.13 2.00
C HIS A 79 5.55 15.40 3.49
N GLY A 80 5.17 14.45 4.35
CA GLY A 80 5.32 14.62 5.79
C GLY A 80 6.73 14.32 6.26
N ASP A 81 6.88 14.36 7.58
CA ASP A 81 8.14 14.05 8.24
C ASP A 81 8.38 12.56 8.38
N GLY A 82 7.45 11.75 7.87
CA GLY A 82 7.50 10.31 8.00
C GLY A 82 6.88 9.85 9.32
N PHE A 83 6.80 8.55 9.50
CA PHE A 83 6.35 7.97 10.77
C PHE A 83 7.32 6.88 11.19
N ASP A 84 7.27 6.49 12.45
CA ASP A 84 8.13 5.43 12.94
C ASP A 84 7.54 4.08 12.57
N TRP A 85 8.07 3.50 11.48
CA TRP A 85 7.65 2.21 10.96
C TRP A 85 8.44 1.05 11.58
N ARG A 86 9.50 1.35 12.31
CA ARG A 86 10.43 0.33 12.80
C ARG A 86 9.77 -0.73 13.68
N PRO A 87 8.78 -0.39 14.56
CA PRO A 87 8.07 -1.43 15.31
C PRO A 87 7.32 -2.42 14.43
N TYR A 88 7.03 -2.06 13.17
CA TYR A 88 6.27 -2.87 12.23
C TYR A 88 7.14 -3.41 11.11
N GLN A 89 8.43 -3.14 11.15
CA GLN A 89 9.32 -3.47 10.04
C GLN A 89 9.20 -4.92 9.63
N VAL A 90 9.12 -5.12 8.31
CA VAL A 90 9.03 -6.41 7.71
C VAL A 90 10.41 -6.89 7.34
N THR A 91 10.88 -7.91 8.03
CA THR A 91 11.96 -8.75 7.54
C THR A 91 11.34 -10.08 7.16
N GLY A 92 12.10 -10.99 6.61
CA GLY A 92 11.57 -12.27 6.17
C GLY A 92 10.65 -12.94 7.18
N ASP A 93 11.02 -12.94 8.45
CA ASP A 93 10.26 -13.60 9.49
C ASP A 93 9.07 -12.78 10.01
N MET A 94 9.05 -11.49 9.74
CA MET A 94 7.99 -10.62 10.25
C MET A 94 6.63 -10.94 9.65
N LYS A 95 6.59 -11.59 8.51
CA LYS A 95 5.32 -12.05 7.92
C LYS A 95 4.58 -13.03 8.82
N HIS A 96 5.28 -13.68 9.73
CA HIS A 96 4.71 -14.65 10.65
C HIS A 96 4.40 -14.05 12.02
N TRP A 97 4.69 -12.77 12.21
CA TRP A 97 4.42 -12.09 13.45
C TRP A 97 3.03 -11.45 13.39
N PHE A 98 2.16 -11.88 14.28
CA PHE A 98 0.77 -11.40 14.29
C PHE A 98 0.42 -10.95 15.69
N PRO A 99 0.60 -9.67 15.99
CA PRO A 99 0.18 -9.16 17.31
C PRO A 99 -1.33 -9.23 17.45
N SER A 100 -1.81 -9.24 18.68
CA SER A 100 -3.23 -9.18 18.97
C SER A 100 -3.82 -7.87 18.40
N VAL A 101 -5.01 -7.95 17.82
CA VAL A 101 -5.67 -6.78 17.26
C VAL A 101 -5.93 -5.72 18.33
N GLU A 102 -6.19 -6.15 19.58
CA GLU A 102 -6.42 -5.23 20.68
C GLU A 102 -5.17 -4.44 21.07
N ASP A 103 -4.00 -4.97 20.75
CA ASP A 103 -2.71 -4.34 21.07
C ASP A 103 -2.26 -3.36 19.99
N LEU A 104 -2.99 -3.26 18.89
CA LEU A 104 -2.63 -2.41 17.76
C LEU A 104 -3.54 -1.21 17.70
N ASP A 105 -2.95 -0.07 17.39
CA ASP A 105 -3.72 1.08 16.96
C ASP A 105 -4.22 0.83 15.53
N GLU A 106 -4.97 1.76 14.98
CA GLU A 106 -5.54 1.63 13.64
C GLU A 106 -4.46 1.47 12.56
N SER A 107 -3.35 2.20 12.70
CA SER A 107 -2.23 2.12 11.76
C SER A 107 -1.57 0.75 11.81
N GLY A 108 -1.42 0.20 13.00
CA GLY A 108 -0.83 -1.12 13.17
C GLY A 108 -1.65 -2.21 12.52
N ARG A 109 -2.99 -2.10 12.56
CA ARG A 109 -3.88 -3.06 11.91
C ARG A 109 -3.73 -3.00 10.38
N GLY A 110 -3.65 -1.79 9.82
CA GLY A 110 -3.44 -1.62 8.39
C GLY A 110 -2.11 -2.18 7.92
N ILE A 111 -1.06 -1.93 8.67
CA ILE A 111 0.27 -2.47 8.37
C ILE A 111 0.25 -3.99 8.45
N THR A 112 -0.42 -4.57 9.47
CA THR A 112 -0.56 -6.01 9.60
C THR A 112 -1.28 -6.61 8.40
N LEU A 113 -2.32 -5.96 7.91
CA LEU A 113 -3.01 -6.40 6.69
C LEU A 113 -2.04 -6.43 5.50
N MET A 114 -1.30 -5.34 5.29
CA MET A 114 -0.35 -5.26 4.18
C MET A 114 0.74 -6.34 4.28
N LEU A 115 1.19 -6.63 5.50
CA LEU A 115 2.18 -7.68 5.75
C LEU A 115 1.67 -9.08 5.38
N ARG A 116 0.40 -9.33 5.63
CA ARG A 116 -0.21 -10.62 5.33
C ARG A 116 -0.50 -10.80 3.85
N VAL A 117 -0.88 -9.72 3.19
CA VAL A 117 -1.34 -9.78 1.79
C VAL A 117 -0.18 -9.65 0.81
N MET A 118 0.72 -8.71 1.06
CA MET A 118 1.80 -8.40 0.12
C MET A 118 3.02 -9.27 0.39
N ASP A 119 3.81 -9.52 -0.66
CA ASP A 119 5.06 -10.27 -0.52
C ASP A 119 6.16 -9.40 0.09
N VAL A 120 6.12 -8.10 -0.20
CA VAL A 120 7.09 -7.15 0.33
C VAL A 120 6.35 -5.90 0.79
N LEU A 121 6.71 -5.43 1.97
CA LEU A 121 6.35 -4.11 2.49
C LEU A 121 7.64 -3.48 3.00
N ARG A 122 7.98 -2.31 2.49
CA ARG A 122 9.15 -1.57 2.94
C ARG A 122 8.84 -0.10 3.05
N TYR A 123 9.53 0.55 3.97
CA TYR A 123 9.52 2.00 4.09
C TYR A 123 10.94 2.51 3.91
N ASN A 124 11.09 3.72 3.36
CA ASN A 124 12.39 4.37 3.39
C ASN A 124 12.74 4.73 4.83
N GLU A 125 13.99 5.14 5.06
CA GLU A 125 14.46 5.42 6.41
C GLU A 125 13.60 6.46 7.14
N LYS A 126 13.20 7.49 6.42
CA LYS A 126 12.36 8.56 6.98
C LYS A 126 10.92 8.11 7.25
N GLY A 127 10.42 7.13 6.51
CA GLY A 127 9.05 6.63 6.67
C GLY A 127 8.02 7.44 5.88
N ASN A 128 8.44 8.19 4.87
CA ASN A 128 7.52 8.95 4.00
C ASN A 128 7.36 8.34 2.60
N GLU A 129 7.96 7.19 2.37
CA GLU A 129 7.77 6.41 1.16
C GLU A 129 7.51 4.96 1.54
N CYS A 130 6.44 4.41 1.00
CA CYS A 130 6.03 3.01 1.22
C CYS A 130 6.15 2.26 -0.11
N LEU A 131 6.78 1.10 -0.08
CA LEU A 131 6.88 0.21 -1.22
C LEU A 131 6.16 -1.09 -0.91
N LEU A 132 5.23 -1.47 -1.79
CA LEU A 132 4.52 -2.74 -1.73
C LEU A 132 4.80 -3.52 -3.00
N MET A 133 4.99 -4.82 -2.87
CA MET A 133 5.19 -5.70 -4.02
C MET A 133 4.46 -7.02 -3.79
N LYS A 134 3.88 -7.56 -4.87
CA LYS A 134 3.24 -8.87 -4.83
C LYS A 134 3.38 -9.54 -6.19
N LYS A 135 3.81 -10.81 -6.17
CA LYS A 135 3.83 -11.63 -7.38
C LYS A 135 2.39 -11.92 -7.80
N TYR A 136 2.18 -12.01 -9.10
CA TYR A 136 0.86 -12.39 -9.61
C TYR A 136 0.53 -13.82 -9.22
N LEU A 137 -0.73 -14.05 -8.90
CA LEU A 137 -1.23 -15.41 -8.64
C LEU A 137 -1.61 -16.09 -9.95
N ASN A 138 -2.12 -15.30 -10.90
CA ASN A 138 -2.50 -15.77 -12.22
C ASN A 138 -1.58 -15.12 -13.25
N GLN A 139 -0.86 -15.92 -13.99
CA GLN A 139 0.01 -15.43 -15.05
C GLN A 139 -0.42 -16.04 -16.37
N GLU A 140 -0.46 -15.21 -17.39
CA GLU A 140 -0.72 -15.64 -18.74
C GLU A 140 0.35 -15.14 -19.68
#